data_1643cae12cfee8716adb116ca94bc81f
#
_entry.id   1643cae12cfee8716adb116ca94bc81f
#
_cell.length_a   1.000
_cell.length_b   1.000
_cell.length_c   1.000
_cell.angle_alpha   90.00
_cell.angle_beta   90.00
_cell.angle_gamma   90.00
#
_symmetry.space_group_name_H-M   'P 1'
#
loop_
_entity.id
_entity.type
_entity.pdbx_description
1 polymer ?
#
loop_
_entity_poly.entity_id
_entity_poly.type
_entity_poly.pdbx_seq_one_letter_code
_entity_poly.pdbx_strand_id
1 'polypeptide(L)'
;MRLEQHLPETVAYAHDVSISPFPYDLTAESVDEVGSLVGRAGNVYTVQLDNGIPWQDADSGSEFDAGVSEEWQRHKDYIQPGQQVYLAIAPLQDDRMSWATGFDGADAPRWATWPDLDLERLSAAYLNYVERAVEYFGPTYLNIGVEAGDLAHNDPELWLTLASVLEQTYRQIKAEQPAVQVGVSWSLPLLMQVPVLERSDTLIAALDYVGISFYPYLDQFYSKIGGVSLAEAPDQWRMPYRWLRENIDKPVAICETGYSSAAIRLDDFDLDIDGDPALQSQYVDELAAIAGRDGYLFTVFFLAVDYDALTSKLGLPAMELWQNTGFFDAQLQPKPAWQSYIRSWLGQT
;
A
#
# COMPACT_ATOMS: atom_id res chain seq x y z
N MET A 1 12.51 -5.78 23.62
CA MET A 1 13.43 -6.55 22.73
C MET A 1 13.28 -5.91 21.36
N ARG A 2 14.34 -5.43 20.74
CA ARG A 2 14.20 -4.69 19.45
C ARG A 2 14.00 -5.66 18.31
N LEU A 3 13.02 -5.37 17.44
CA LEU A 3 12.69 -6.20 16.26
C LEU A 3 13.90 -6.43 15.35
N GLU A 4 14.72 -5.40 15.14
CA GLU A 4 15.86 -5.44 14.24
C GLU A 4 16.95 -6.47 14.62
N GLN A 5 17.00 -6.95 15.87
CA GLN A 5 17.94 -8.00 16.27
C GLN A 5 17.65 -9.37 15.64
N HIS A 6 16.47 -9.54 15.03
CA HIS A 6 16.13 -10.74 14.29
C HIS A 6 16.55 -10.67 12.81
N LEU A 7 17.14 -9.55 12.37
CA LEU A 7 17.72 -9.43 11.03
C LEU A 7 19.09 -10.16 10.97
N PRO A 8 19.44 -10.73 9.83
CA PRO A 8 20.75 -11.29 9.59
C PRO A 8 21.84 -10.19 9.61
N GLU A 9 23.09 -10.56 9.96
CA GLU A 9 24.22 -9.63 9.97
C GLU A 9 24.54 -9.09 8.58
N THR A 10 24.34 -9.88 7.55
CA THR A 10 24.52 -9.52 6.14
C THR A 10 23.28 -9.85 5.34
N VAL A 11 22.88 -8.92 4.48
CA VAL A 11 21.68 -9.05 3.63
C VAL A 11 22.09 -8.90 2.17
N ALA A 12 21.63 -9.83 1.33
CA ALA A 12 21.72 -9.74 -0.13
C ALA A 12 20.31 -9.93 -0.68
N TYR A 13 19.66 -8.85 -1.08
CA TYR A 13 18.27 -8.90 -1.54
C TYR A 13 18.13 -9.71 -2.83
N ALA A 14 17.24 -10.70 -2.83
CA ALA A 14 16.92 -11.48 -4.02
C ALA A 14 15.99 -10.71 -4.97
N HIS A 15 15.14 -9.87 -4.40
CA HIS A 15 14.16 -9.01 -5.08
C HIS A 15 14.03 -7.70 -4.33
N ASP A 16 13.54 -6.66 -5.01
CA ASP A 16 13.22 -5.40 -4.36
C ASP A 16 12.01 -5.60 -3.43
N VAL A 17 12.23 -5.31 -2.15
CA VAL A 17 11.25 -5.62 -1.11
C VAL A 17 11.23 -4.58 0.00
N SER A 18 10.05 -4.38 0.57
CA SER A 18 9.78 -3.55 1.74
C SER A 18 8.76 -4.22 2.67
N ILE A 19 8.64 -3.68 3.87
CA ILE A 19 7.53 -3.92 4.80
C ILE A 19 6.87 -2.58 5.08
N SER A 20 5.56 -2.53 5.20
CA SER A 20 4.82 -1.30 5.55
C SER A 20 5.25 -0.77 6.91
N PRO A 21 5.49 0.55 7.05
CA PRO A 21 6.03 1.15 8.29
C PRO A 21 4.96 1.41 9.36
N PHE A 22 3.81 0.74 9.29
CA PHE A 22 2.72 0.94 10.23
C PHE A 22 3.06 0.40 11.62
N PRO A 23 2.89 1.22 12.68
CA PRO A 23 3.15 0.80 14.04
C PRO A 23 2.08 -0.20 14.52
N TYR A 24 2.47 -1.11 15.41
CA TYR A 24 1.57 -2.10 16.01
C TYR A 24 0.80 -1.58 17.24
N ASP A 25 1.13 -0.37 17.70
CA ASP A 25 0.51 0.30 18.84
C ASP A 25 0.56 1.82 18.69
N LEU A 26 -0.28 2.55 19.44
CA LEU A 26 -0.32 4.02 19.50
C LEU A 26 0.78 4.58 20.43
N THR A 27 2.02 4.14 20.27
CA THR A 27 3.15 4.57 21.09
C THR A 27 4.34 4.98 20.21
N ALA A 28 5.13 5.95 20.66
CA ALA A 28 6.38 6.32 19.98
C ALA A 28 7.35 5.14 19.88
N GLU A 29 7.36 4.26 20.91
CA GLU A 29 8.22 3.07 20.92
C GLU A 29 7.87 2.12 19.76
N SER A 30 6.58 1.86 19.48
CA SER A 30 6.14 1.01 18.37
C SER A 30 6.50 1.62 17.02
N VAL A 31 6.39 2.94 16.87
CA VAL A 31 6.79 3.67 15.66
C VAL A 31 8.29 3.51 15.43
N ASP A 32 9.10 3.72 16.47
CA ASP A 32 10.57 3.63 16.38
C ASP A 32 11.03 2.19 16.10
N GLU A 33 10.42 1.19 16.74
CA GLU A 33 10.79 -0.22 16.53
C GLU A 33 10.46 -0.69 15.12
N VAL A 34 9.26 -0.36 14.61
CA VAL A 34 8.86 -0.72 13.24
C VAL A 34 9.67 0.06 12.23
N GLY A 35 9.85 1.39 12.41
CA GLY A 35 10.66 2.21 11.51
C GLY A 35 12.10 1.71 11.40
N SER A 36 12.72 1.35 12.52
CA SER A 36 14.08 0.77 12.56
C SER A 36 14.16 -0.58 11.84
N LEU A 37 13.17 -1.46 12.03
CA LEU A 37 13.12 -2.73 11.32
C LEU A 37 12.97 -2.53 9.82
N VAL A 38 11.96 -1.75 9.40
CA VAL A 38 11.62 -1.53 7.98
C VAL A 38 12.78 -0.87 7.23
N GLY A 39 13.45 0.12 7.87
CA GLY A 39 14.63 0.77 7.32
C GLY A 39 15.78 -0.21 7.03
N ARG A 40 15.80 -1.43 7.57
CA ARG A 40 16.86 -2.42 7.42
C ARG A 40 16.41 -3.76 6.83
N ALA A 41 15.10 -4.03 6.84
CA ALA A 41 14.54 -5.29 6.38
C ALA A 41 14.25 -5.33 4.87
N GLY A 42 14.47 -4.23 4.14
CA GLY A 42 14.23 -4.12 2.71
C GLY A 42 15.24 -3.19 2.03
N ASN A 43 15.42 -3.35 0.73
CA ASN A 43 16.18 -2.42 -0.10
C ASN A 43 15.29 -1.32 -0.71
N VAL A 44 13.99 -1.41 -0.50
CA VAL A 44 13.02 -0.35 -0.74
C VAL A 44 12.47 0.11 0.62
N TYR A 45 12.40 1.41 0.87
CA TYR A 45 11.69 1.97 2.01
C TYR A 45 10.33 2.49 1.57
N THR A 46 9.27 2.04 2.23
CA THR A 46 7.92 2.51 1.96
C THR A 46 7.62 3.76 2.77
N VAL A 47 7.26 4.85 2.08
CA VAL A 47 6.63 6.03 2.67
C VAL A 47 5.18 6.01 2.24
N GLN A 48 4.25 5.87 3.18
CA GLN A 48 2.83 5.90 2.89
C GLN A 48 2.19 7.13 3.53
N LEU A 49 1.66 8.02 2.70
CA LEU A 49 1.00 9.26 3.08
C LEU A 49 -0.52 9.07 2.90
N ASP A 50 -1.17 8.56 3.93
CA ASP A 50 -2.60 8.25 3.99
C ASP A 50 -3.34 8.95 5.13
N ASN A 51 -2.66 9.84 5.87
CA ASN A 51 -3.21 10.62 6.97
C ASN A 51 -3.92 11.90 6.50
N GLY A 52 -4.55 11.85 5.33
CA GLY A 52 -5.20 13.01 4.71
C GLY A 52 -4.24 13.91 3.92
N ILE A 53 -4.79 14.95 3.31
CA ILE A 53 -4.05 15.89 2.46
C ILE A 53 -4.18 17.31 3.05
N PRO A 54 -3.08 18.07 3.21
CA PRO A 54 -3.12 19.44 3.68
C PRO A 54 -3.63 20.39 2.58
N TRP A 55 -4.90 20.22 2.18
CA TRP A 55 -5.51 20.85 1.01
C TRP A 55 -5.34 22.36 0.94
N GLN A 56 -5.46 23.06 2.09
CA GLN A 56 -5.37 24.53 2.12
C GLN A 56 -3.96 25.02 1.86
N ASP A 57 -2.96 24.35 2.44
CA ASP A 57 -1.56 24.70 2.25
C ASP A 57 -1.10 24.34 0.83
N ALA A 58 -1.56 23.19 0.35
CA ALA A 58 -1.29 22.75 -1.02
C ALA A 58 -1.90 23.70 -2.07
N ASP A 59 -3.13 24.19 -1.85
CA ASP A 59 -3.82 25.14 -2.73
C ASP A 59 -3.15 26.52 -2.71
N SER A 60 -2.79 27.03 -1.52
CA SER A 60 -2.19 28.36 -1.38
C SER A 60 -0.69 28.40 -1.70
N GLY A 61 -0.01 27.25 -1.76
CA GLY A 61 1.44 27.16 -1.85
C GLY A 61 2.17 27.60 -0.58
N SER A 62 1.47 27.71 0.56
CA SER A 62 2.10 27.98 1.85
C SER A 62 2.93 26.80 2.35
N GLU A 63 3.80 27.04 3.33
CA GLU A 63 4.47 25.93 4.02
C GLU A 63 3.44 25.04 4.70
N PHE A 64 3.67 23.73 4.67
CA PHE A 64 2.83 22.78 5.41
C PHE A 64 2.97 23.02 6.91
N ASP A 65 1.90 22.76 7.64
CA ASP A 65 1.94 22.84 9.09
C ASP A 65 2.98 21.89 9.72
N ALA A 66 3.22 22.06 11.03
CA ALA A 66 4.22 21.29 11.75
C ALA A 66 3.93 19.78 11.73
N GLY A 67 2.66 19.37 11.78
CA GLY A 67 2.27 17.97 11.81
C GLY A 67 2.69 17.22 10.55
N VAL A 68 2.44 17.80 9.37
CA VAL A 68 2.88 17.25 8.07
C VAL A 68 4.40 17.15 8.02
N SER A 69 5.08 18.24 8.43
CA SER A 69 6.55 18.29 8.39
C SER A 69 7.19 17.28 9.34
N GLU A 70 6.61 17.06 10.52
CA GLU A 70 7.06 16.07 11.51
C GLU A 70 6.84 14.63 11.01
N GLU A 71 5.69 14.35 10.35
CA GLU A 71 5.42 13.06 9.74
C GLU A 71 6.45 12.75 8.64
N TRP A 72 6.69 13.70 7.72
CA TRP A 72 7.65 13.52 6.64
C TRP A 72 9.07 13.33 7.16
N GLN A 73 9.47 14.12 8.17
CA GLN A 73 10.79 13.99 8.79
C GLN A 73 10.98 12.63 9.45
N ARG A 74 9.97 12.13 10.15
CA ARG A 74 9.99 10.81 10.78
C ARG A 74 10.26 9.70 9.75
N HIS A 75 9.56 9.71 8.61
CA HIS A 75 9.87 8.75 7.53
C HIS A 75 11.30 8.91 7.03
N LYS A 76 11.74 10.17 6.83
CA LYS A 76 13.08 10.47 6.32
C LYS A 76 14.20 9.93 7.23
N ASP A 77 13.98 9.95 8.54
CA ASP A 77 14.96 9.50 9.54
C ASP A 77 15.25 7.99 9.49
N TYR A 78 14.33 7.20 8.96
CA TYR A 78 14.52 5.74 8.82
C TYR A 78 15.06 5.31 7.45
N ILE A 79 15.02 6.17 6.43
CA ILE A 79 15.55 5.84 5.10
C ILE A 79 17.08 5.68 5.19
N GLN A 80 17.59 4.52 4.80
CA GLN A 80 19.02 4.25 4.83
C GLN A 80 19.74 4.79 3.57
N PRO A 81 21.00 5.17 3.67
CA PRO A 81 21.79 5.60 2.52
C PRO A 81 21.81 4.54 1.41
N GLY A 82 21.40 4.94 0.20
CA GLY A 82 21.37 4.06 -0.97
C GLY A 82 20.12 3.18 -1.09
N GLN A 83 19.19 3.25 -0.15
CA GLN A 83 17.90 2.58 -0.22
C GLN A 83 16.99 3.27 -1.24
N GLN A 84 16.27 2.51 -2.04
CA GLN A 84 15.23 3.04 -2.91
C GLN A 84 14.02 3.48 -2.09
N VAL A 85 13.30 4.50 -2.54
CA VAL A 85 12.09 4.96 -1.87
C VAL A 85 10.87 4.66 -2.74
N TYR A 86 9.90 3.97 -2.17
CA TYR A 86 8.54 3.87 -2.67
C TYR A 86 7.67 4.87 -1.89
N LEU A 87 7.20 5.91 -2.58
CA LEU A 87 6.30 6.93 -2.03
C LEU A 87 4.88 6.63 -2.50
N ALA A 88 3.98 6.40 -1.56
CA ALA A 88 2.58 6.11 -1.80
C ALA A 88 1.69 7.22 -1.21
N ILE A 89 0.81 7.79 -2.02
CA ILE A 89 -0.08 8.89 -1.64
C ILE A 89 -1.53 8.46 -1.85
N ALA A 90 -2.37 8.59 -0.82
CA ALA A 90 -3.78 8.26 -0.86
C ALA A 90 -4.62 9.52 -1.15
N PRO A 91 -5.16 9.70 -2.39
CA PRO A 91 -6.06 10.81 -2.70
C PRO A 91 -7.49 10.58 -2.19
N LEU A 92 -7.81 9.35 -1.80
CA LEU A 92 -9.11 8.93 -1.30
C LEU A 92 -9.04 8.55 0.18
N GLN A 93 -10.18 8.60 0.84
CA GLN A 93 -10.37 8.03 2.17
C GLN A 93 -10.31 6.50 2.15
N ASP A 94 -10.30 5.86 3.32
CA ASP A 94 -10.21 4.40 3.48
C ASP A 94 -11.38 3.65 2.82
N ASP A 95 -12.53 4.29 2.64
CA ASP A 95 -13.69 3.74 1.93
C ASP A 95 -13.48 3.64 0.40
N ARG A 96 -12.44 4.25 -0.14
CA ARG A 96 -12.15 4.37 -1.58
C ARG A 96 -13.31 4.95 -2.40
N MET A 97 -14.15 5.79 -1.78
CA MET A 97 -15.34 6.40 -2.41
C MET A 97 -15.35 7.93 -2.32
N SER A 98 -14.56 8.49 -1.43
CA SER A 98 -14.53 9.93 -1.14
C SER A 98 -13.10 10.47 -1.24
N TRP A 99 -12.94 11.75 -1.61
CA TRP A 99 -11.65 12.43 -1.54
C TRP A 99 -11.11 12.42 -0.11
N ALA A 100 -9.79 12.38 0.03
CA ALA A 100 -9.12 12.40 1.33
C ALA A 100 -9.58 13.59 2.18
N THR A 101 -9.69 13.38 3.48
CA THR A 101 -9.89 14.45 4.46
C THR A 101 -8.73 15.45 4.43
N GLY A 102 -8.83 16.52 5.18
CA GLY A 102 -7.66 17.31 5.56
C GLY A 102 -6.69 16.48 6.39
N PHE A 103 -5.45 16.92 6.47
CA PHE A 103 -4.40 16.21 7.23
C PHE A 103 -4.84 16.00 8.69
N ASP A 104 -4.48 14.85 9.26
CA ASP A 104 -4.82 14.40 10.63
C ASP A 104 -6.34 14.41 10.90
N GLY A 105 -7.13 14.00 9.88
CA GLY A 105 -8.58 13.91 9.98
C GLY A 105 -9.32 15.25 10.04
N ALA A 106 -8.64 16.36 9.75
CA ALA A 106 -9.29 17.66 9.62
C ALA A 106 -10.32 17.66 8.49
N ASP A 107 -11.32 18.54 8.57
CA ASP A 107 -12.30 18.68 7.49
C ASP A 107 -11.63 19.14 6.20
N ALA A 108 -11.91 18.44 5.10
CA ALA A 108 -11.53 18.92 3.78
C ALA A 108 -12.28 20.23 3.45
N PRO A 109 -11.65 21.18 2.73
CA PRO A 109 -12.32 22.41 2.36
C PRO A 109 -13.49 22.14 1.38
N ARG A 110 -14.52 22.98 1.39
CA ARG A 110 -15.73 22.79 0.57
C ARG A 110 -15.41 22.58 -0.91
N TRP A 111 -14.45 23.30 -1.44
CA TRP A 111 -14.05 23.17 -2.85
C TRP A 111 -13.38 21.82 -3.18
N ALA A 112 -12.96 21.06 -2.18
CA ALA A 112 -12.43 19.71 -2.33
C ALA A 112 -13.48 18.63 -2.00
N THR A 113 -14.75 19.01 -1.74
CA THR A 113 -15.82 18.09 -1.36
C THR A 113 -17.06 18.28 -2.23
N TRP A 114 -17.81 17.20 -2.44
CA TRP A 114 -19.07 17.26 -3.14
C TRP A 114 -20.16 17.86 -2.24
N PRO A 115 -21.12 18.72 -2.71
CA PRO A 115 -21.36 19.09 -4.12
C PRO A 115 -20.59 20.34 -4.60
N ASP A 116 -19.77 20.97 -3.78
CA ASP A 116 -19.09 22.24 -4.07
C ASP A 116 -17.69 22.03 -4.71
N LEU A 117 -17.43 20.82 -5.23
CA LEU A 117 -16.14 20.43 -5.81
C LEU A 117 -15.71 21.35 -6.95
N ASP A 118 -14.57 22.00 -6.77
CA ASP A 118 -13.82 22.72 -7.82
C ASP A 118 -12.69 21.83 -8.31
N LEU A 119 -12.92 21.12 -9.42
CA LEU A 119 -12.00 20.12 -9.95
C LEU A 119 -10.66 20.73 -10.38
N GLU A 120 -10.65 21.93 -10.96
CA GLU A 120 -9.41 22.60 -11.39
C GLU A 120 -8.54 22.90 -10.19
N ARG A 121 -9.14 23.48 -9.15
CA ARG A 121 -8.48 23.83 -7.89
C ARG A 121 -7.99 22.57 -7.14
N LEU A 122 -8.82 21.55 -7.06
CA LEU A 122 -8.46 20.27 -6.44
C LEU A 122 -7.27 19.63 -7.16
N SER A 123 -7.30 19.58 -8.50
CA SER A 123 -6.22 19.02 -9.29
C SER A 123 -4.90 19.75 -9.09
N ALA A 124 -4.96 21.10 -9.03
CA ALA A 124 -3.78 21.91 -8.79
C ALA A 124 -3.22 21.73 -7.36
N ALA A 125 -4.09 21.67 -6.36
CA ALA A 125 -3.68 21.44 -4.96
C ALA A 125 -3.10 20.04 -4.79
N TYR A 126 -3.73 18.99 -5.38
CA TYR A 126 -3.21 17.63 -5.33
C TYR A 126 -1.84 17.52 -5.98
N LEU A 127 -1.68 18.09 -7.18
CA LEU A 127 -0.40 18.14 -7.88
C LEU A 127 0.69 18.81 -7.02
N ASN A 128 0.40 19.99 -6.45
CA ASN A 128 1.34 20.69 -5.59
C ASN A 128 1.79 19.85 -4.38
N TYR A 129 0.86 19.12 -3.76
CA TYR A 129 1.18 18.20 -2.66
C TYR A 129 2.10 17.08 -3.12
N VAL A 130 1.79 16.45 -4.25
CA VAL A 130 2.60 15.36 -4.82
C VAL A 130 4.01 15.86 -5.21
N GLU A 131 4.12 17.00 -5.90
CA GLU A 131 5.41 17.59 -6.29
C GLU A 131 6.31 17.84 -5.08
N ARG A 132 5.76 18.43 -4.02
CA ARG A 132 6.51 18.71 -2.78
C ARG A 132 6.93 17.42 -2.07
N ALA A 133 6.08 16.40 -2.06
CA ALA A 133 6.43 15.10 -1.50
C ALA A 133 7.55 14.42 -2.33
N VAL A 134 7.48 14.49 -3.66
CA VAL A 134 8.53 13.99 -4.56
C VAL A 134 9.85 14.72 -4.34
N GLU A 135 9.83 16.04 -4.24
CA GLU A 135 11.03 16.84 -3.95
C GLU A 135 11.66 16.47 -2.60
N TYR A 136 10.83 16.27 -1.58
CA TYR A 136 11.30 15.96 -0.22
C TYR A 136 11.88 14.57 -0.09
N PHE A 137 11.19 13.55 -0.62
CA PHE A 137 11.58 12.16 -0.45
C PHE A 137 12.53 11.64 -1.53
N GLY A 138 12.51 12.18 -2.74
CA GLY A 138 13.31 11.71 -3.88
C GLY A 138 12.99 10.26 -4.27
N PRO A 139 11.72 9.88 -4.53
CA PRO A 139 11.34 8.49 -4.71
C PRO A 139 11.89 7.90 -6.01
N THR A 140 12.20 6.60 -5.98
CA THR A 140 12.39 5.77 -7.18
C THR A 140 11.04 5.40 -7.77
N TYR A 141 10.10 5.01 -6.89
CA TYR A 141 8.74 4.60 -7.25
C TYR A 141 7.73 5.52 -6.56
N LEU A 142 6.79 6.04 -7.33
CA LEU A 142 5.72 6.91 -6.84
C LEU A 142 4.37 6.28 -7.18
N ASN A 143 3.54 6.02 -6.19
CA ASN A 143 2.14 5.67 -6.34
C ASN A 143 1.30 6.92 -6.04
N ILE A 144 0.72 7.53 -7.08
CA ILE A 144 -0.13 8.71 -6.95
C ILE A 144 -1.59 8.38 -6.63
N GLY A 145 -1.89 7.14 -6.25
CA GLY A 145 -3.27 6.73 -5.98
C GLY A 145 -3.29 5.37 -5.31
N VAL A 146 -3.10 5.33 -3.98
CA VAL A 146 -3.21 4.08 -3.21
C VAL A 146 -4.62 3.54 -3.33
N GLU A 147 -4.74 2.32 -3.92
CA GLU A 147 -6.02 1.64 -4.21
C GLU A 147 -7.08 2.53 -4.89
N ALA A 148 -6.62 3.64 -5.48
CA ALA A 148 -7.52 4.60 -6.13
C ALA A 148 -8.27 3.98 -7.31
N GLY A 149 -7.71 2.94 -7.92
CA GLY A 149 -8.35 2.20 -9.00
C GLY A 149 -9.60 1.43 -8.60
N ASP A 150 -9.82 1.18 -7.31
CA ASP A 150 -11.02 0.51 -6.80
C ASP A 150 -12.28 1.35 -7.01
N LEU A 151 -12.12 2.68 -7.15
CA LEU A 151 -13.19 3.59 -7.51
C LEU A 151 -13.81 3.25 -8.88
N ALA A 152 -13.07 2.65 -9.81
CA ALA A 152 -13.59 2.19 -11.08
C ALA A 152 -14.68 1.11 -10.92
N HIS A 153 -14.69 0.39 -9.78
CA HIS A 153 -15.77 -0.50 -9.37
C HIS A 153 -16.81 0.24 -8.54
N ASN A 154 -16.40 0.96 -7.51
CA ASN A 154 -17.26 1.52 -6.48
C ASN A 154 -18.13 2.67 -7.00
N ASP A 155 -17.55 3.60 -7.77
CA ASP A 155 -18.24 4.73 -8.40
C ASP A 155 -17.60 5.06 -9.77
N PRO A 156 -18.09 4.44 -10.86
CA PRO A 156 -17.55 4.64 -12.19
C PRO A 156 -17.61 6.08 -12.72
N GLU A 157 -18.55 6.91 -12.23
CA GLU A 157 -18.65 8.31 -12.66
C GLU A 157 -17.56 9.16 -11.96
N LEU A 158 -17.40 8.99 -10.66
CA LEU A 158 -16.33 9.64 -9.91
C LEU A 158 -14.95 9.16 -10.36
N TRP A 159 -14.84 7.88 -10.75
CA TRP A 159 -13.60 7.33 -11.32
C TRP A 159 -13.09 8.13 -12.52
N LEU A 160 -13.97 8.54 -13.45
CA LEU A 160 -13.57 9.33 -14.61
C LEU A 160 -12.92 10.67 -14.20
N THR A 161 -13.46 11.28 -13.16
CA THR A 161 -12.93 12.51 -12.57
C THR A 161 -11.56 12.28 -11.94
N LEU A 162 -11.45 11.28 -11.08
CA LEU A 162 -10.18 10.93 -10.42
C LEU A 162 -9.11 10.52 -11.43
N ALA A 163 -9.45 9.65 -12.39
CA ALA A 163 -8.50 9.22 -13.42
C ALA A 163 -7.92 10.40 -14.21
N SER A 164 -8.74 11.44 -14.49
CA SER A 164 -8.26 12.67 -15.14
C SER A 164 -7.25 13.43 -14.25
N VAL A 165 -7.51 13.54 -12.95
CA VAL A 165 -6.59 14.17 -11.98
C VAL A 165 -5.27 13.39 -11.93
N LEU A 166 -5.33 12.07 -11.81
CA LEU A 166 -4.15 11.21 -11.73
C LEU A 166 -3.33 11.25 -13.03
N GLU A 167 -3.99 11.25 -14.20
CA GLU A 167 -3.31 11.36 -15.49
C GLU A 167 -2.61 12.73 -15.65
N GLN A 168 -3.25 13.81 -15.22
CA GLN A 168 -2.63 15.14 -15.22
C GLN A 168 -1.42 15.19 -14.29
N THR A 169 -1.55 14.65 -13.07
CA THR A 169 -0.46 14.56 -12.10
C THR A 169 0.70 13.74 -12.67
N TYR A 170 0.41 12.57 -13.25
CA TYR A 170 1.42 11.74 -13.93
C TYR A 170 2.22 12.54 -14.96
N ARG A 171 1.52 13.24 -15.88
CA ARG A 171 2.18 14.00 -16.95
C ARG A 171 3.10 15.10 -16.42
N GLN A 172 2.67 15.82 -15.36
CA GLN A 172 3.48 16.89 -14.76
C GLN A 172 4.72 16.30 -14.06
N ILE A 173 4.55 15.27 -13.23
CA ILE A 173 5.68 14.62 -12.58
C ILE A 173 6.68 14.09 -13.60
N LYS A 174 6.23 13.45 -14.68
CA LYS A 174 7.12 12.94 -15.72
C LYS A 174 7.83 14.05 -16.51
N ALA A 175 7.21 15.22 -16.65
CA ALA A 175 7.85 16.36 -17.32
C ALA A 175 9.00 16.95 -16.47
N GLU A 176 8.87 16.96 -15.16
CA GLU A 176 9.85 17.55 -14.24
C GLU A 176 10.85 16.53 -13.69
N GLN A 177 10.39 15.31 -13.43
CA GLN A 177 11.14 14.21 -12.82
C GLN A 177 11.05 12.93 -13.66
N PRO A 178 11.60 12.90 -14.89
CA PRO A 178 11.42 11.80 -15.85
C PRO A 178 11.96 10.46 -15.35
N ALA A 179 12.87 10.45 -14.37
CA ALA A 179 13.46 9.25 -13.82
C ALA A 179 12.54 8.54 -12.81
N VAL A 180 11.60 9.27 -12.17
CA VAL A 180 10.66 8.68 -11.22
C VAL A 180 9.70 7.75 -11.96
N GLN A 181 9.55 6.52 -11.47
CA GLN A 181 8.55 5.56 -11.97
C GLN A 181 7.22 5.84 -11.28
N VAL A 182 6.19 6.19 -12.05
CA VAL A 182 4.89 6.63 -11.51
C VAL A 182 3.82 5.61 -11.85
N GLY A 183 3.06 5.20 -10.83
CA GLY A 183 1.96 4.25 -10.91
C GLY A 183 0.75 4.65 -10.07
N VAL A 184 -0.27 3.83 -10.15
CA VAL A 184 -1.49 3.83 -9.32
C VAL A 184 -1.74 2.41 -8.89
N SER A 185 -2.39 2.16 -7.75
CA SER A 185 -2.71 0.81 -7.32
C SER A 185 -4.21 0.49 -7.32
N TRP A 186 -4.49 -0.80 -7.48
CA TRP A 186 -5.81 -1.44 -7.49
C TRP A 186 -5.80 -2.66 -6.57
N SER A 187 -6.94 -2.94 -5.93
CA SER A 187 -7.20 -4.27 -5.36
C SER A 187 -7.33 -5.30 -6.49
N LEU A 188 -6.47 -6.32 -6.49
CA LEU A 188 -6.40 -7.27 -7.61
C LEU A 188 -7.73 -7.95 -7.94
N PRO A 189 -8.53 -8.46 -6.97
CA PRO A 189 -9.81 -9.09 -7.28
C PRO A 189 -10.85 -8.15 -7.89
N LEU A 190 -10.74 -6.83 -7.66
CA LEU A 190 -11.57 -5.83 -8.33
C LEU A 190 -11.06 -5.56 -9.75
N LEU A 191 -9.75 -5.39 -9.93
CA LEU A 191 -9.14 -5.18 -11.25
C LEU A 191 -9.39 -6.34 -12.22
N MET A 192 -9.49 -7.58 -11.71
CA MET A 192 -9.78 -8.78 -12.51
C MET A 192 -11.18 -8.77 -13.14
N GLN A 193 -12.07 -7.89 -12.71
CA GLN A 193 -13.37 -7.72 -13.35
C GLN A 193 -13.24 -7.00 -14.69
N VAL A 194 -13.80 -7.56 -15.75
CA VAL A 194 -13.74 -6.98 -17.10
C VAL A 194 -14.17 -5.50 -17.12
N PRO A 195 -15.29 -5.07 -16.50
CA PRO A 195 -15.69 -3.67 -16.54
C PRO A 195 -14.71 -2.73 -15.81
N VAL A 196 -14.04 -3.20 -14.76
CA VAL A 196 -13.04 -2.41 -14.01
C VAL A 196 -11.79 -2.25 -14.84
N LEU A 197 -11.31 -3.32 -15.42
CA LEU A 197 -10.14 -3.30 -16.32
C LEU A 197 -10.38 -2.37 -17.50
N GLU A 198 -11.52 -2.50 -18.20
CA GLU A 198 -11.89 -1.66 -19.35
C GLU A 198 -11.95 -0.16 -18.99
N ARG A 199 -12.48 0.19 -17.81
CA ARG A 199 -12.53 1.59 -17.34
C ARG A 199 -11.14 2.13 -16.97
N SER A 200 -10.24 1.25 -16.58
CA SER A 200 -8.87 1.59 -16.14
C SER A 200 -7.86 1.63 -17.28
N ASP A 201 -8.16 1.04 -18.42
CA ASP A 201 -7.24 0.83 -19.55
C ASP A 201 -6.49 2.10 -19.97
N THR A 202 -7.18 3.23 -20.11
CA THR A 202 -6.56 4.49 -20.55
C THR A 202 -5.52 4.98 -19.55
N LEU A 203 -5.83 4.94 -18.25
CA LEU A 203 -4.90 5.33 -17.21
C LEU A 203 -3.74 4.35 -17.12
N ILE A 204 -4.01 3.04 -17.11
CA ILE A 204 -2.98 1.99 -17.11
C ILE A 204 -2.02 2.18 -18.28
N ALA A 205 -2.52 2.47 -19.48
CA ALA A 205 -1.68 2.70 -20.64
C ALA A 205 -0.73 3.91 -20.50
N ALA A 206 -1.16 4.94 -19.77
CA ALA A 206 -0.35 6.14 -19.54
C ALA A 206 0.77 5.92 -18.50
N LEU A 207 0.50 5.16 -17.43
CA LEU A 207 1.40 4.97 -16.29
C LEU A 207 2.68 4.20 -16.64
N ASP A 208 3.72 4.34 -15.81
CA ASP A 208 4.96 3.55 -15.94
C ASP A 208 4.77 2.13 -15.40
N TYR A 209 3.97 1.95 -14.35
CA TYR A 209 3.66 0.64 -13.76
C TYR A 209 2.24 0.57 -13.19
N VAL A 210 1.75 -0.64 -12.99
CA VAL A 210 0.50 -0.94 -12.29
C VAL A 210 0.83 -1.45 -10.89
N GLY A 211 0.31 -0.76 -9.88
CA GLY A 211 0.39 -1.18 -8.49
C GLY A 211 -0.76 -2.12 -8.13
N ILE A 212 -0.47 -3.11 -7.29
CA ILE A 212 -1.44 -4.10 -6.83
C ILE A 212 -1.43 -4.19 -5.31
N SER A 213 -2.63 -4.12 -4.71
CA SER A 213 -2.89 -4.54 -3.35
C SER A 213 -3.61 -5.88 -3.39
N PHE A 214 -3.12 -6.89 -2.66
CA PHE A 214 -3.73 -8.21 -2.72
C PHE A 214 -3.48 -9.05 -1.46
N TYR A 215 -4.56 -9.49 -0.83
CA TYR A 215 -4.58 -10.37 0.33
C TYR A 215 -5.35 -11.66 0.01
N PRO A 216 -4.69 -12.73 -0.40
CA PRO A 216 -5.38 -13.93 -0.93
C PRO A 216 -6.40 -14.56 0.03
N TYR A 217 -6.16 -14.50 1.33
CA TYR A 217 -7.06 -15.06 2.35
C TYR A 217 -8.39 -14.28 2.48
N LEU A 218 -8.49 -13.06 1.94
CA LEU A 218 -9.68 -12.22 2.01
C LEU A 218 -10.73 -12.51 0.93
N ASP A 219 -10.78 -13.73 0.37
CA ASP A 219 -11.73 -14.08 -0.71
C ASP A 219 -13.19 -13.77 -0.33
N GLN A 220 -13.61 -14.12 0.89
CA GLN A 220 -14.97 -13.83 1.34
C GLN A 220 -15.26 -12.33 1.39
N PHE A 221 -14.29 -11.51 1.82
CA PHE A 221 -14.41 -10.05 1.81
C PHE A 221 -14.49 -9.52 0.38
N TYR A 222 -13.55 -9.91 -0.49
CA TYR A 222 -13.56 -9.48 -1.89
C TYR A 222 -14.85 -9.86 -2.61
N SER A 223 -15.34 -11.08 -2.40
CA SER A 223 -16.61 -11.52 -2.99
C SER A 223 -17.81 -10.67 -2.54
N LYS A 224 -17.83 -10.22 -1.29
CA LYS A 224 -18.91 -9.37 -0.75
C LYS A 224 -18.87 -7.95 -1.33
N ILE A 225 -17.71 -7.41 -1.62
CA ILE A 225 -17.56 -6.10 -2.28
C ILE A 225 -17.56 -6.19 -3.81
N GLY A 226 -17.90 -7.35 -4.36
CA GLY A 226 -18.07 -7.55 -5.80
C GLY A 226 -16.81 -7.95 -6.56
N GLY A 227 -15.69 -8.25 -5.89
CA GLY A 227 -14.48 -8.76 -6.50
C GLY A 227 -14.66 -10.16 -7.10
N VAL A 228 -13.68 -10.59 -7.91
CA VAL A 228 -13.65 -11.95 -8.46
C VAL A 228 -13.39 -12.93 -7.33
N SER A 229 -14.23 -13.95 -7.20
CA SER A 229 -14.05 -15.02 -6.23
C SER A 229 -12.82 -15.85 -6.56
N LEU A 230 -12.04 -16.19 -5.52
CA LEU A 230 -10.81 -16.94 -5.62
C LEU A 230 -11.06 -18.42 -5.32
N ALA A 231 -10.13 -19.29 -5.73
CA ALA A 231 -10.11 -20.68 -5.35
C ALA A 231 -9.59 -20.87 -3.91
N GLU A 232 -9.53 -22.11 -3.45
CA GLU A 232 -8.87 -22.44 -2.19
C GLU A 232 -7.33 -22.31 -2.30
N ALA A 233 -6.66 -22.07 -1.18
CA ALA A 233 -5.20 -22.03 -1.13
C ALA A 233 -4.59 -23.38 -1.61
N PRO A 234 -3.50 -23.36 -2.38
CA PRO A 234 -2.68 -22.21 -2.79
C PRO A 234 -3.17 -21.49 -4.06
N ASP A 235 -4.22 -21.95 -4.70
CA ASP A 235 -4.73 -21.36 -5.94
C ASP A 235 -5.32 -19.96 -5.72
N GLN A 236 -5.68 -19.60 -4.48
CA GLN A 236 -6.07 -18.26 -4.07
C GLN A 236 -5.05 -17.19 -4.51
N TRP A 237 -3.74 -17.50 -4.54
CA TRP A 237 -2.73 -16.56 -5.00
C TRP A 237 -2.14 -16.91 -6.36
N ARG A 238 -2.05 -18.19 -6.73
CA ARG A 238 -1.45 -18.60 -8.01
C ARG A 238 -2.27 -18.13 -9.21
N MET A 239 -3.60 -18.24 -9.13
CA MET A 239 -4.49 -17.86 -10.22
C MET A 239 -4.49 -16.33 -10.44
N PRO A 240 -4.67 -15.45 -9.43
CA PRO A 240 -4.62 -14.02 -9.63
C PRO A 240 -3.28 -13.51 -10.18
N TYR A 241 -2.15 -14.00 -9.68
CA TYR A 241 -0.84 -13.62 -10.21
C TYR A 241 -0.60 -14.12 -11.64
N ARG A 242 -1.13 -15.29 -12.01
CA ARG A 242 -1.11 -15.72 -13.40
C ARG A 242 -1.96 -14.82 -14.28
N TRP A 243 -3.15 -14.40 -13.81
CA TRP A 243 -4.02 -13.49 -14.53
C TRP A 243 -3.32 -12.14 -14.77
N LEU A 244 -2.61 -11.59 -13.79
CA LEU A 244 -1.81 -10.36 -13.95
C LEU A 244 -0.84 -10.47 -15.13
N ARG A 245 -0.06 -11.55 -15.17
CA ARG A 245 0.91 -11.79 -16.24
C ARG A 245 0.26 -11.92 -17.62
N GLU A 246 -0.97 -12.43 -17.68
CA GLU A 246 -1.69 -12.71 -18.93
C GLU A 246 -2.50 -11.49 -19.43
N ASN A 247 -2.81 -10.52 -18.57
CA ASN A 247 -3.73 -9.43 -18.89
C ASN A 247 -3.13 -8.02 -18.71
N ILE A 248 -1.98 -7.87 -18.05
CA ILE A 248 -1.34 -6.58 -17.82
C ILE A 248 0.02 -6.54 -18.53
N ASP A 249 0.11 -5.74 -19.59
CA ASP A 249 1.34 -5.58 -20.38
C ASP A 249 2.32 -4.53 -19.80
N LYS A 250 2.02 -3.96 -18.65
CA LYS A 250 2.86 -2.98 -17.96
C LYS A 250 3.71 -3.65 -16.88
N PRO A 251 4.85 -3.05 -16.50
CA PRO A 251 5.52 -3.44 -15.25
C PRO A 251 4.53 -3.45 -14.08
N VAL A 252 4.66 -4.42 -13.20
CA VAL A 252 3.79 -4.58 -12.02
C VAL A 252 4.61 -4.40 -10.75
N ALA A 253 4.03 -3.75 -9.76
CA ALA A 253 4.53 -3.71 -8.39
C ALA A 253 3.46 -4.25 -7.44
N ILE A 254 3.87 -5.04 -6.46
CA ILE A 254 2.97 -5.44 -5.37
C ILE A 254 3.11 -4.40 -4.26
N CYS A 255 2.20 -3.43 -4.29
CA CYS A 255 2.22 -2.27 -3.40
C CYS A 255 1.78 -2.60 -1.97
N GLU A 256 0.99 -3.67 -1.82
CA GLU A 256 0.53 -4.13 -0.53
C GLU A 256 0.10 -5.60 -0.60
N THR A 257 0.61 -6.42 0.32
CA THR A 257 0.22 -7.83 0.41
C THR A 257 0.53 -8.43 1.78
N GLY A 258 -0.15 -9.54 2.08
CA GLY A 258 0.06 -10.33 3.29
C GLY A 258 -0.79 -11.58 3.30
N TYR A 259 -0.58 -12.43 4.30
CA TYR A 259 -1.43 -13.59 4.57
C TYR A 259 -1.66 -13.72 6.08
N SER A 260 -2.88 -14.00 6.49
CA SER A 260 -3.21 -14.14 7.91
C SER A 260 -2.67 -15.44 8.51
N SER A 261 -1.99 -15.35 9.64
CA SER A 261 -1.52 -16.50 10.40
C SER A 261 -2.57 -17.08 11.35
N ALA A 262 -3.72 -16.43 11.51
CA ALA A 262 -4.80 -16.87 12.39
C ALA A 262 -6.17 -16.67 11.74
N ALA A 263 -7.16 -17.41 12.22
CA ALA A 263 -8.53 -17.28 11.75
C ALA A 263 -9.14 -15.93 12.15
N ILE A 264 -9.98 -15.38 11.26
CA ILE A 264 -10.68 -14.12 11.44
C ILE A 264 -12.17 -14.42 11.49
N ARG A 265 -12.85 -13.93 12.52
CA ARG A 265 -14.28 -14.09 12.73
C ARG A 265 -14.91 -12.74 13.00
N LEU A 266 -15.62 -12.19 12.03
CA LEU A 266 -16.27 -10.88 12.11
C LEU A 266 -17.76 -11.03 11.85
N ASP A 267 -18.53 -11.26 12.92
CA ASP A 267 -19.97 -11.51 12.84
C ASP A 267 -20.71 -10.33 12.19
N ASP A 268 -20.32 -9.09 12.48
CA ASP A 268 -20.93 -7.88 11.91
C ASP A 268 -20.75 -7.80 10.38
N PHE A 269 -19.75 -8.46 9.84
CA PHE A 269 -19.48 -8.52 8.40
C PHE A 269 -19.81 -9.89 7.80
N ASP A 270 -20.34 -10.83 8.62
CA ASP A 270 -20.61 -12.22 8.20
C ASP A 270 -19.35 -12.82 7.51
N LEU A 271 -18.19 -12.68 8.13
CA LEU A 271 -16.91 -13.20 7.67
C LEU A 271 -16.40 -14.29 8.61
N ASP A 272 -16.02 -15.40 8.01
CA ASP A 272 -15.43 -16.57 8.66
C ASP A 272 -14.24 -17.05 7.79
N ILE A 273 -13.07 -16.48 8.05
CA ILE A 273 -11.88 -16.64 7.24
C ILE A 273 -10.87 -17.49 8.01
N ASP A 274 -10.39 -18.57 7.38
CA ASP A 274 -9.33 -19.37 7.94
C ASP A 274 -7.97 -18.71 7.73
N GLY A 275 -7.13 -18.74 8.78
CA GLY A 275 -5.73 -18.34 8.73
C GLY A 275 -4.85 -19.42 9.31
N ASP A 276 -3.62 -19.54 8.82
CA ASP A 276 -2.68 -20.59 9.21
C ASP A 276 -1.22 -20.10 9.07
N PRO A 277 -0.37 -20.26 10.12
CA PRO A 277 1.03 -19.82 10.07
C PRO A 277 1.86 -20.53 8.99
N ALA A 278 1.52 -21.78 8.63
CA ALA A 278 2.21 -22.51 7.58
C ALA A 278 1.81 -21.99 6.20
N LEU A 279 0.54 -21.68 5.99
CA LEU A 279 0.07 -21.01 4.76
C LEU A 279 0.65 -19.62 4.60
N GLN A 280 0.74 -18.84 5.69
CA GLN A 280 1.42 -17.54 5.68
C GLN A 280 2.88 -17.70 5.21
N SER A 281 3.61 -18.63 5.80
CA SER A 281 5.00 -18.95 5.45
C SER A 281 5.14 -19.41 4.00
N GLN A 282 4.26 -20.30 3.54
CA GLN A 282 4.22 -20.78 2.15
C GLN A 282 3.95 -19.67 1.16
N TYR A 283 3.00 -18.77 1.47
CA TYR A 283 2.68 -17.62 0.63
C TYR A 283 3.90 -16.71 0.44
N VAL A 284 4.62 -16.39 1.52
CA VAL A 284 5.83 -15.55 1.49
C VAL A 284 6.91 -16.16 0.59
N ASP A 285 7.15 -17.48 0.70
CA ASP A 285 8.12 -18.18 -0.14
C ASP A 285 7.68 -18.24 -1.62
N GLU A 286 6.42 -18.57 -1.88
CA GLU A 286 5.91 -18.68 -3.26
C GLU A 286 5.83 -17.31 -3.94
N LEU A 287 5.49 -16.25 -3.21
CA LEU A 287 5.45 -14.91 -3.77
C LEU A 287 6.85 -14.45 -4.24
N ALA A 288 7.92 -14.80 -3.51
CA ALA A 288 9.28 -14.51 -3.97
C ALA A 288 9.59 -15.19 -5.32
N ALA A 289 9.18 -16.45 -5.47
CA ALA A 289 9.35 -17.18 -6.73
C ALA A 289 8.49 -16.60 -7.87
N ILE A 290 7.27 -16.11 -7.54
CA ILE A 290 6.38 -15.44 -8.48
C ILE A 290 6.99 -14.10 -8.90
N ALA A 291 7.44 -13.28 -7.95
CA ALA A 291 8.05 -11.97 -8.20
C ALA A 291 9.28 -12.08 -9.12
N GLY A 292 10.15 -13.05 -8.86
CA GLY A 292 11.31 -13.31 -9.71
C GLY A 292 10.96 -13.82 -11.10
N ARG A 293 9.95 -14.69 -11.23
CA ARG A 293 9.50 -15.22 -12.52
C ARG A 293 8.84 -14.14 -13.38
N ASP A 294 7.99 -13.32 -12.77
CA ASP A 294 7.12 -12.36 -13.46
C ASP A 294 7.76 -10.95 -13.52
N GLY A 295 8.91 -10.75 -12.85
CA GLY A 295 9.70 -9.51 -12.92
C GLY A 295 9.03 -8.33 -12.24
N TYR A 296 8.39 -8.53 -11.07
CA TYR A 296 7.79 -7.43 -10.33
C TYR A 296 8.84 -6.42 -9.90
N LEU A 297 8.50 -5.13 -9.98
CA LEU A 297 9.41 -4.04 -9.66
C LEU A 297 9.82 -4.04 -8.19
N PHE A 298 8.85 -4.25 -7.31
CA PHE A 298 9.05 -4.41 -5.87
C PHE A 298 7.83 -5.07 -5.23
N THR A 299 7.99 -5.49 -3.98
CA THR A 299 6.89 -6.03 -3.15
C THR A 299 6.92 -5.40 -1.77
N VAL A 300 5.76 -4.96 -1.28
CA VAL A 300 5.57 -4.43 0.08
C VAL A 300 4.69 -5.39 0.87
N PHE A 301 5.23 -5.93 1.96
CA PHE A 301 4.45 -6.76 2.88
C PHE A 301 3.75 -5.90 3.94
N PHE A 302 2.50 -6.15 4.15
CA PHE A 302 1.70 -5.64 5.26
C PHE A 302 1.50 -6.79 6.25
N LEU A 303 2.13 -6.81 7.44
CA LEU A 303 2.90 -5.77 8.09
C LEU A 303 4.06 -6.38 8.92
N ALA A 304 4.74 -5.55 9.73
CA ALA A 304 5.84 -6.03 10.56
C ALA A 304 5.35 -6.87 11.76
N VAL A 305 4.43 -6.34 12.56
CA VAL A 305 3.94 -6.92 13.83
C VAL A 305 2.43 -6.99 13.81
N ASP A 306 1.85 -8.05 14.37
CA ASP A 306 0.41 -8.21 14.52
C ASP A 306 -0.25 -7.03 15.24
N TYR A 307 -1.49 -6.69 14.87
CA TYR A 307 -2.21 -5.49 15.30
C TYR A 307 -3.05 -5.64 16.58
N ASP A 308 -2.82 -6.66 17.40
CA ASP A 308 -3.63 -6.91 18.60
C ASP A 308 -3.83 -5.68 19.50
N ALA A 309 -2.73 -4.97 19.80
CA ALA A 309 -2.78 -3.77 20.63
C ALA A 309 -3.52 -2.62 19.95
N LEU A 310 -3.27 -2.41 18.66
CA LEU A 310 -3.86 -1.33 17.88
C LEU A 310 -5.36 -1.56 17.66
N THR A 311 -5.75 -2.77 17.25
CA THR A 311 -7.16 -3.16 17.07
C THR A 311 -7.94 -3.00 18.38
N SER A 312 -7.37 -3.46 19.51
CA SER A 312 -8.00 -3.33 20.82
C SER A 312 -8.19 -1.87 21.26
N LYS A 313 -7.24 -0.97 20.92
CA LYS A 313 -7.30 0.44 21.32
C LYS A 313 -8.22 1.28 20.44
N LEU A 314 -8.22 1.04 19.16
CA LEU A 314 -9.05 1.78 18.21
C LEU A 314 -10.49 1.26 18.15
N GLY A 315 -10.71 -0.02 18.45
CA GLY A 315 -12.04 -0.61 18.45
C GLY A 315 -12.71 -0.58 17.07
N LEU A 316 -11.91 -0.66 15.99
CA LEU A 316 -12.38 -0.66 14.61
C LEU A 316 -12.42 -2.11 14.08
N PRO A 317 -13.59 -2.75 13.97
CA PRO A 317 -13.69 -4.17 13.59
C PRO A 317 -13.00 -4.50 12.26
N ALA A 318 -13.04 -3.58 11.29
CA ALA A 318 -12.39 -3.79 10.00
C ALA A 318 -10.87 -4.03 10.10
N MET A 319 -10.21 -3.52 11.13
CA MET A 319 -8.77 -3.74 11.34
C MET A 319 -8.44 -5.21 11.67
N GLU A 320 -9.39 -5.97 12.16
CA GLU A 320 -9.21 -7.40 12.44
C GLU A 320 -8.93 -8.20 11.16
N LEU A 321 -9.34 -7.69 9.98
CA LEU A 321 -9.02 -8.30 8.69
C LEU A 321 -7.51 -8.45 8.47
N TRP A 322 -6.69 -7.53 8.97
CA TRP A 322 -5.25 -7.53 8.81
C TRP A 322 -4.48 -7.80 10.10
N GLN A 323 -5.18 -8.01 11.23
CA GLN A 323 -4.58 -8.11 12.57
C GLN A 323 -3.44 -9.12 12.64
N ASN A 324 -3.55 -10.25 11.96
CA ASN A 324 -2.62 -11.37 12.07
C ASN A 324 -1.71 -11.55 10.83
N THR A 325 -1.49 -10.50 10.04
CA THR A 325 -0.62 -10.56 8.85
C THR A 325 0.86 -10.29 9.16
N GLY A 326 1.19 -9.84 10.37
CA GLY A 326 2.54 -9.52 10.78
C GLY A 326 3.54 -10.68 10.64
N PHE A 327 4.81 -10.35 10.48
CA PHE A 327 5.93 -11.28 10.58
C PHE A 327 6.29 -11.63 12.02
N PHE A 328 5.91 -10.76 12.95
CA PHE A 328 6.05 -10.93 14.39
C PHE A 328 4.68 -10.95 15.04
N ASP A 329 4.54 -11.73 16.10
CA ASP A 329 3.32 -11.75 16.91
C ASP A 329 3.24 -10.53 17.84
N ALA A 330 2.11 -10.38 18.56
CA ALA A 330 1.90 -9.29 19.52
C ALA A 330 2.89 -9.28 20.71
N GLN A 331 3.66 -10.33 20.91
CA GLN A 331 4.74 -10.43 21.89
C GLN A 331 6.13 -10.20 21.25
N LEU A 332 6.16 -9.69 20.01
CA LEU A 332 7.35 -9.41 19.22
C LEU A 332 8.23 -10.66 18.95
N GLN A 333 7.60 -11.85 18.93
CA GLN A 333 8.30 -13.07 18.57
C GLN A 333 8.15 -13.35 17.08
N PRO A 334 9.23 -13.75 16.37
CA PRO A 334 9.15 -14.02 14.96
C PRO A 334 8.29 -15.24 14.67
N LYS A 335 7.35 -15.08 13.73
CA LYS A 335 6.53 -16.17 13.20
C LYS A 335 7.30 -16.98 12.13
N PRO A 336 6.82 -18.18 11.73
CA PRO A 336 7.45 -18.97 10.66
C PRO A 336 7.66 -18.18 9.36
N ALA A 337 6.72 -17.29 9.01
CA ALA A 337 6.80 -16.42 7.83
C ALA A 337 8.02 -15.49 7.83
N TRP A 338 8.54 -15.08 9.02
CA TRP A 338 9.76 -14.30 9.12
C TRP A 338 10.99 -15.08 8.60
N GLN A 339 11.06 -16.38 8.88
CA GLN A 339 12.14 -17.23 8.37
C GLN A 339 12.03 -17.41 6.84
N SER A 340 10.81 -17.52 6.32
CA SER A 340 10.57 -17.51 4.87
C SER A 340 11.00 -16.19 4.23
N TYR A 341 10.69 -15.08 4.88
CA TYR A 341 11.11 -13.75 4.41
C TYR A 341 12.64 -13.63 4.35
N ILE A 342 13.34 -13.98 5.43
CA ILE A 342 14.81 -13.95 5.46
C ILE A 342 15.39 -14.83 4.35
N ARG A 343 14.89 -16.05 4.17
CA ARG A 343 15.42 -17.00 3.19
C ARG A 343 15.17 -16.57 1.76
N SER A 344 13.94 -16.15 1.44
CA SER A 344 13.48 -16.00 0.06
C SER A 344 13.61 -14.56 -0.48
N TRP A 345 13.63 -13.57 0.40
CA TRP A 345 13.72 -12.15 0.03
C TRP A 345 15.07 -11.53 0.39
N LEU A 346 15.64 -11.90 1.54
CA LEU A 346 16.93 -11.35 2.00
C LEU A 346 18.13 -12.22 1.59
N GLY A 347 17.93 -13.30 0.84
CA GLY A 347 18.98 -14.05 0.19
C GLY A 347 19.91 -14.83 1.13
N GLN A 348 19.44 -15.22 2.31
CA GLN A 348 20.17 -16.16 3.16
C GLN A 348 19.83 -17.62 2.80
N THR A 349 20.89 -18.40 2.62
CA THR A 349 20.82 -19.86 2.42
C THR A 349 20.75 -20.61 3.74
#